data_657967d562f931f1e3a20795a3141bba
#
_entry.id   657967d562f931f1e3a20795a3141bba
#
_cell.length_a   1.000
_cell.length_b   1.000
_cell.length_c   1.000
_cell.angle_alpha   90.00
_cell.angle_beta   90.00
_cell.angle_gamma   90.00
#
_symmetry.space_group_name_H-M   'P 1'
#
loop_
_entity.id
_entity.type
_entity.pdbx_description
1 polymer ?
#
loop_
_entity_poly.entity_id
_entity_poly.type
_entity_poly.pdbx_seq_one_letter_code
_entity_poly.pdbx_strand_id
1 'polypeptide(L)'
;MDYSSKEARSSGMNDRVTTRLKAFNQDSKISVQISRLRTYESPLKAKYDVAKYNLATNYIFGDKISDLIPKNTPEYVDEGQNYIERIMRALYYFKQCALIGPSGTGKTHIVYLVAEIAGLPLWEINCGLQTTTYDMFGRYIGLGKENWVDGQIVSWARNGGILYLDEANMMKQDVATRLNPLLDTRGHMVLTEKDNEIIPRHPLSYVVISMNPFSVEFAGTKPLNAAFRRRLSVWINFDYLSVGQKLTEDEISLIENRGRVTRDIALQIVKTGAVLRSNYKKGEIPYGPSVGDLVNWATLVADGMDIYAAAEETIVTTTSDDTSIQDAVRRLVKASGANKSPDTPDTPDAEKSNQ
;
A
#
# COMPACT_ATOMS: atom_id res chain seq x y z
N MET A 1 -14.18 -13.23 31.83
CA MET A 1 -14.60 -12.77 30.49
C MET A 1 -14.52 -13.95 29.55
N ASP A 2 -15.58 -14.24 28.95
CA ASP A 2 -16.10 -15.52 28.47
C ASP A 2 -15.34 -16.09 27.26
N TYR A 3 -14.59 -17.16 27.47
CA TYR A 3 -13.88 -17.91 26.40
C TYR A 3 -14.86 -18.57 25.40
N SER A 4 -16.10 -18.87 25.82
CA SER A 4 -17.13 -19.48 24.99
C SER A 4 -17.59 -18.58 23.82
N SER A 5 -17.50 -17.26 23.98
CA SER A 5 -17.88 -16.32 22.94
C SER A 5 -16.85 -16.19 21.81
N LYS A 6 -15.57 -16.54 22.06
CA LYS A 6 -14.51 -16.52 21.03
C LYS A 6 -14.57 -17.75 20.13
N GLU A 7 -14.82 -18.92 20.67
CA GLU A 7 -14.95 -20.15 19.88
C GLU A 7 -16.22 -20.16 19.01
N ALA A 8 -17.34 -19.68 19.53
CA ALA A 8 -18.58 -19.55 18.75
C ALA A 8 -18.46 -18.56 17.59
N ARG A 9 -17.69 -17.47 17.77
CA ARG A 9 -17.41 -16.51 16.68
C ARG A 9 -16.45 -17.09 15.64
N SER A 10 -15.46 -17.87 16.03
CA SER A 10 -14.52 -18.53 15.13
C SER A 10 -15.20 -19.61 14.28
N SER A 11 -16.11 -20.42 14.84
CA SER A 11 -16.87 -21.42 14.09
C SER A 11 -17.82 -20.78 13.06
N GLY A 12 -18.54 -19.73 13.43
CA GLY A 12 -19.43 -19.03 12.52
C GLY A 12 -18.73 -18.31 11.36
N MET A 13 -17.41 -18.05 11.49
CA MET A 13 -16.59 -17.42 10.46
C MET A 13 -16.08 -18.39 9.41
N ASN A 14 -15.69 -19.60 9.82
CA ASN A 14 -15.36 -20.68 8.89
C ASN A 14 -16.58 -21.08 8.05
N ASP A 15 -17.77 -21.02 8.62
CA ASP A 15 -19.01 -21.31 7.94
C ASP A 15 -19.29 -20.34 6.77
N ARG A 16 -18.94 -19.07 6.89
CA ARG A 16 -19.14 -18.09 5.79
C ARG A 16 -18.26 -18.36 4.58
N VAL A 17 -16.98 -18.68 4.78
CA VAL A 17 -16.07 -19.04 3.67
C VAL A 17 -16.55 -20.32 3.02
N THR A 18 -16.85 -21.34 3.81
CA THR A 18 -17.36 -22.61 3.33
C THR A 18 -18.69 -22.45 2.59
N THR A 19 -19.61 -21.61 3.09
CA THR A 19 -20.89 -21.32 2.43
C THR A 19 -20.68 -20.62 1.10
N ARG A 20 -19.77 -19.64 1.02
CA ARG A 20 -19.43 -18.94 -0.23
C ARG A 20 -18.84 -19.90 -1.27
N LEU A 21 -17.94 -20.80 -0.86
CA LEU A 21 -17.35 -21.79 -1.75
C LEU A 21 -18.38 -22.80 -2.23
N LYS A 22 -19.30 -23.26 -1.37
CA LYS A 22 -20.40 -24.13 -1.75
C LYS A 22 -21.34 -23.48 -2.76
N ALA A 23 -21.75 -22.23 -2.51
CA ALA A 23 -22.60 -21.49 -3.44
C ALA A 23 -21.91 -21.31 -4.80
N PHE A 24 -20.62 -20.95 -4.79
CA PHE A 24 -19.85 -20.82 -6.02
C PHE A 24 -19.78 -22.13 -6.82
N ASN A 25 -19.56 -23.25 -6.16
CA ASN A 25 -19.51 -24.57 -6.80
C ASN A 25 -20.86 -25.01 -7.38
N GLN A 26 -21.98 -24.51 -6.81
CA GLN A 26 -23.31 -24.74 -7.35
C GLN A 26 -23.61 -23.89 -8.59
N ASP A 27 -23.17 -22.62 -8.57
CA ASP A 27 -23.49 -21.63 -9.60
C ASP A 27 -22.49 -21.65 -10.77
N SER A 28 -21.29 -22.19 -10.58
CA SER A 28 -20.23 -22.25 -11.58
C SER A 28 -19.85 -23.69 -11.91
N LYS A 29 -19.47 -23.93 -13.16
CA LYS A 29 -18.93 -25.23 -13.58
C LYS A 29 -17.51 -25.48 -13.05
N ILE A 30 -16.96 -24.54 -12.27
CA ILE A 30 -15.63 -24.60 -11.70
C ILE A 30 -15.75 -25.16 -10.28
N SER A 31 -15.17 -26.33 -10.04
CA SER A 31 -15.15 -26.94 -8.72
C SER A 31 -13.99 -26.40 -7.88
N VAL A 32 -14.30 -25.72 -6.81
CA VAL A 32 -13.32 -25.32 -5.78
C VAL A 32 -13.27 -26.40 -4.70
N GLN A 33 -12.10 -26.97 -4.45
CA GLN A 33 -11.94 -28.06 -3.49
C GLN A 33 -12.04 -27.55 -2.05
N ILE A 34 -13.20 -27.71 -1.42
CA ILE A 34 -13.44 -27.30 -0.03
C ILE A 34 -12.57 -28.13 0.94
N SER A 35 -12.21 -29.36 0.56
CA SER A 35 -11.34 -30.25 1.35
C SER A 35 -9.90 -29.72 1.53
N ARG A 36 -9.50 -28.70 0.77
CA ARG A 36 -8.19 -28.03 0.90
C ARG A 36 -8.17 -26.93 1.97
N LEU A 37 -9.22 -26.75 2.75
CA LEU A 37 -9.19 -25.82 3.88
C LEU A 37 -8.23 -26.35 4.94
N ARG A 38 -7.16 -25.62 5.21
CA ARG A 38 -6.22 -25.87 6.30
C ARG A 38 -6.10 -24.64 7.18
N THR A 39 -5.77 -24.87 8.44
CA THR A 39 -5.45 -23.76 9.34
C THR A 39 -4.10 -23.18 8.91
N TYR A 40 -4.10 -21.96 8.45
CA TYR A 40 -2.89 -21.20 8.18
C TYR A 40 -2.65 -20.23 9.33
N GLU A 41 -1.55 -20.39 10.02
CA GLU A 41 -1.12 -19.50 11.09
C GLU A 41 0.06 -18.67 10.58
N SER A 42 -0.20 -17.42 10.24
CA SER A 42 0.86 -16.44 10.00
C SER A 42 1.38 -15.95 11.37
N PRO A 43 2.72 -15.89 11.59
CA PRO A 43 3.29 -15.28 12.78
C PRO A 43 2.79 -13.85 13.03
N LEU A 44 2.48 -13.14 11.97
CA LEU A 44 1.95 -11.77 12.02
C LEU A 44 0.51 -11.68 12.54
N LYS A 45 -0.27 -12.76 12.47
CA LYS A 45 -1.65 -12.79 13.03
C LYS A 45 -1.70 -12.53 14.53
N ALA A 46 -0.73 -13.07 15.27
CA ALA A 46 -0.66 -12.92 16.72
C ALA A 46 -0.42 -11.44 17.11
N LYS A 47 0.28 -10.69 16.27
CA LYS A 47 0.58 -9.28 16.50
C LYS A 47 -0.63 -8.37 16.22
N TYR A 48 -1.39 -8.68 15.18
CA TYR A 48 -2.54 -7.87 14.77
C TYR A 48 -3.82 -8.60 15.08
N ASP A 49 -4.59 -8.27 16.09
CA ASP A 49 -5.85 -8.95 16.49
C ASP A 49 -6.92 -8.94 15.39
N VAL A 50 -6.60 -9.62 14.29
CA VAL A 50 -7.42 -9.72 13.07
C VAL A 50 -8.00 -11.09 12.84
N ALA A 51 -7.80 -12.04 13.75
CA ALA A 51 -8.33 -13.41 13.66
C ALA A 51 -9.84 -13.48 13.44
N LYS A 52 -10.58 -12.47 13.91
CA LYS A 52 -12.02 -12.31 13.69
C LYS A 52 -12.40 -12.03 12.23
N TYR A 53 -11.46 -11.61 11.38
CA TYR A 53 -11.68 -11.35 9.96
C TYR A 53 -10.97 -12.41 9.12
N ASN A 54 -11.47 -13.64 9.14
CA ASN A 54 -10.96 -14.71 8.31
C ASN A 54 -11.35 -14.51 6.84
N LEU A 55 -10.40 -14.12 6.00
CA LEU A 55 -10.63 -13.89 4.57
C LEU A 55 -10.48 -15.15 3.74
N ALA A 56 -9.54 -16.01 4.04
CA ALA A 56 -9.34 -17.33 3.41
C ALA A 56 -8.17 -18.10 4.04
N THR A 57 -7.84 -17.84 5.27
CA THR A 57 -6.62 -18.36 5.91
C THR A 57 -6.51 -19.88 5.93
N ASN A 58 -7.62 -20.57 5.73
CA ASN A 58 -7.69 -22.04 5.73
C ASN A 58 -7.80 -22.62 4.31
N TYR A 59 -7.79 -21.79 3.26
CA TYR A 59 -7.89 -22.24 1.88
C TYR A 59 -6.50 -22.40 1.27
N ILE A 60 -6.24 -23.52 0.60
CA ILE A 60 -4.98 -23.77 -0.08
C ILE A 60 -5.16 -23.49 -1.57
N PHE A 61 -4.46 -22.47 -2.03
CA PHE A 61 -4.35 -22.18 -3.45
C PHE A 61 -3.43 -23.20 -4.15
N GLY A 62 -3.60 -23.38 -5.46
CA GLY A 62 -2.67 -24.19 -6.27
C GLY A 62 -1.25 -23.63 -6.24
N ASP A 63 -0.24 -24.47 -6.49
CA ASP A 63 1.17 -24.15 -6.25
C ASP A 63 1.59 -22.81 -6.91
N LYS A 64 1.34 -22.65 -8.22
CA LYS A 64 1.67 -21.41 -8.94
C LYS A 64 0.95 -20.16 -8.41
N ILE A 65 -0.24 -20.32 -7.85
CA ILE A 65 -1.04 -19.22 -7.28
C ILE A 65 -0.55 -18.93 -5.87
N SER A 66 -0.15 -19.95 -5.12
CA SER A 66 0.44 -19.80 -3.78
C SER A 66 1.76 -19.01 -3.78
N ASP A 67 2.50 -19.04 -4.88
CA ASP A 67 3.73 -18.25 -5.04
C ASP A 67 3.46 -16.73 -5.07
N LEU A 68 2.23 -16.33 -5.38
CA LEU A 68 1.80 -14.93 -5.34
C LEU A 68 1.43 -14.45 -3.93
N ILE A 69 1.49 -15.29 -2.92
CA ILE A 69 1.26 -14.88 -1.52
C ILE A 69 2.54 -14.21 -1.02
N PRO A 70 2.49 -12.93 -0.62
CA PRO A 70 3.66 -12.24 -0.08
C PRO A 70 4.22 -12.96 1.13
N LYS A 71 5.54 -12.90 1.30
CA LYS A 71 6.27 -13.52 2.41
C LYS A 71 7.31 -12.54 2.95
N ASN A 72 7.50 -12.56 4.27
CA ASN A 72 8.50 -11.74 4.94
C ASN A 72 8.28 -10.22 4.75
N THR A 73 7.02 -9.80 4.61
CA THR A 73 6.68 -8.38 4.53
C THR A 73 7.06 -7.70 5.86
N PRO A 74 7.83 -6.61 5.84
CA PRO A 74 8.17 -5.90 7.06
C PRO A 74 6.93 -5.39 7.79
N GLU A 75 7.04 -5.22 9.10
CA GLU A 75 5.96 -4.67 9.91
C GLU A 75 5.60 -3.25 9.49
N TYR A 76 4.33 -2.91 9.63
CA TYR A 76 3.78 -1.59 9.36
C TYR A 76 3.58 -0.82 10.67
N VAL A 77 4.04 0.41 10.71
CA VAL A 77 3.85 1.34 11.83
C VAL A 77 2.67 2.24 11.51
N ASP A 78 1.61 2.21 12.32
CA ASP A 78 0.35 2.92 12.03
C ASP A 78 -0.11 3.90 13.13
N GLU A 79 0.67 4.05 14.19
CA GLU A 79 0.38 4.98 15.30
C GLU A 79 -1.06 4.87 15.85
N GLY A 80 -1.56 3.65 15.96
CA GLY A 80 -2.91 3.39 16.50
C GLY A 80 -4.05 3.67 15.52
N GLN A 81 -3.79 3.91 14.23
CA GLN A 81 -4.81 4.07 13.21
C GLN A 81 -5.52 2.76 12.86
N ASN A 82 -4.94 1.63 13.25
CA ASN A 82 -5.46 0.28 13.02
C ASN A 82 -5.79 0.01 11.54
N TYR A 83 -4.94 0.48 10.62
CA TYR A 83 -5.16 0.35 9.18
C TYR A 83 -5.34 -1.10 8.74
N ILE A 84 -4.54 -2.04 9.26
CA ILE A 84 -4.64 -3.47 8.94
C ILE A 84 -6.03 -3.98 9.31
N GLU A 85 -6.49 -3.72 10.53
CA GLU A 85 -7.82 -4.14 10.98
C GLU A 85 -8.93 -3.51 10.12
N ARG A 86 -8.81 -2.23 9.80
CA ARG A 86 -9.80 -1.51 8.98
C ARG A 86 -9.88 -2.09 7.57
N ILE A 87 -8.75 -2.42 6.94
CA ILE A 87 -8.70 -3.06 5.62
C ILE A 87 -9.29 -4.48 5.71
N MET A 88 -8.83 -5.30 6.65
CA MET A 88 -9.33 -6.66 6.83
C MET A 88 -10.85 -6.68 7.06
N ARG A 89 -11.37 -5.76 7.88
CA ARG A 89 -12.81 -5.56 8.11
C ARG A 89 -13.55 -5.21 6.82
N ALA A 90 -13.01 -4.26 6.05
CA ALA A 90 -13.60 -3.84 4.79
C ALA A 90 -13.67 -5.00 3.78
N LEU A 91 -12.58 -5.75 3.63
CA LEU A 91 -12.53 -6.90 2.73
C LEU A 91 -13.48 -8.02 3.21
N TYR A 92 -13.57 -8.24 4.51
CA TYR A 92 -14.44 -9.28 5.06
C TYR A 92 -15.93 -9.03 4.79
N TYR A 93 -16.40 -7.80 5.00
CA TYR A 93 -17.81 -7.46 4.85
C TYR A 93 -18.19 -7.07 3.41
N PHE A 94 -17.34 -6.32 2.74
CA PHE A 94 -17.65 -5.67 1.45
C PHE A 94 -16.84 -6.20 0.28
N LYS A 95 -15.83 -7.05 0.53
CA LYS A 95 -14.88 -7.60 -0.46
C LYS A 95 -14.04 -6.57 -1.20
N GLN A 96 -14.13 -5.29 -0.83
CA GLN A 96 -13.41 -4.23 -1.52
C GLN A 96 -13.23 -2.99 -0.65
N CYS A 97 -12.13 -2.27 -0.86
CA CYS A 97 -11.88 -0.96 -0.24
C CYS A 97 -10.96 -0.10 -1.11
N ALA A 98 -10.97 1.20 -0.83
CA ALA A 98 -10.09 2.19 -1.42
C ALA A 98 -9.19 2.80 -0.35
N LEU A 99 -7.91 2.91 -0.65
CA LEU A 99 -6.89 3.58 0.16
C LEU A 99 -6.55 4.90 -0.51
N ILE A 100 -6.75 6.00 0.18
CA ILE A 100 -6.49 7.34 -0.34
C ILE A 100 -5.51 8.07 0.59
N GLY A 101 -4.49 8.69 0.04
CA GLY A 101 -3.51 9.45 0.82
C GLY A 101 -2.30 9.82 -0.02
N PRO A 102 -1.44 10.70 0.50
CA PRO A 102 -0.23 11.13 -0.18
C PRO A 102 0.66 9.97 -0.60
N SER A 103 1.53 10.19 -1.57
CA SER A 103 2.58 9.23 -1.93
C SER A 103 3.49 8.97 -0.72
N GLY A 104 4.02 7.76 -0.63
CA GLY A 104 4.97 7.40 0.44
C GLY A 104 4.37 7.19 1.83
N THR A 105 3.04 7.13 1.98
CA THR A 105 2.38 6.82 3.26
C THR A 105 2.23 5.31 3.52
N GLY A 106 2.84 4.46 2.68
CA GLY A 106 2.88 3.01 2.88
C GLY A 106 1.61 2.26 2.42
N LYS A 107 0.79 2.85 1.54
CA LYS A 107 -0.43 2.19 1.01
C LYS A 107 -0.14 0.84 0.36
N THR A 108 0.86 0.77 -0.51
CA THR A 108 1.26 -0.48 -1.16
C THR A 108 1.79 -1.49 -0.14
N HIS A 109 2.67 -1.04 0.75
CA HIS A 109 3.26 -1.89 1.79
C HIS A 109 2.21 -2.59 2.66
N ILE A 110 1.18 -1.85 3.10
CA ILE A 110 0.13 -2.43 3.95
C ILE A 110 -0.74 -3.45 3.21
N VAL A 111 -0.92 -3.31 1.88
CA VAL A 111 -1.65 -4.29 1.07
C VAL A 111 -0.89 -5.62 1.01
N TYR A 112 0.43 -5.57 0.83
CA TYR A 112 1.29 -6.75 0.89
C TYR A 112 1.18 -7.44 2.25
N LEU A 113 1.26 -6.66 3.33
CA LEU A 113 1.14 -7.19 4.69
C LEU A 113 -0.25 -7.82 4.95
N VAL A 114 -1.32 -7.19 4.50
CA VAL A 114 -2.69 -7.74 4.59
C VAL A 114 -2.81 -9.05 3.79
N ALA A 115 -2.23 -9.11 2.59
CA ALA A 115 -2.23 -10.32 1.77
C ALA A 115 -1.48 -11.47 2.46
N GLU A 116 -0.31 -11.20 3.05
CA GLU A 116 0.47 -12.17 3.83
C GLU A 116 -0.30 -12.66 5.06
N ILE A 117 -0.83 -11.74 5.88
CA ILE A 117 -1.61 -12.07 7.09
C ILE A 117 -2.84 -12.92 6.74
N ALA A 118 -3.50 -12.60 5.63
CA ALA A 118 -4.69 -13.31 5.18
C ALA A 118 -4.37 -14.62 4.44
N GLY A 119 -3.11 -14.86 4.06
CA GLY A 119 -2.72 -16.00 3.23
C GLY A 119 -3.35 -15.95 1.84
N LEU A 120 -3.46 -14.75 1.26
CA LEU A 120 -4.11 -14.51 -0.03
C LEU A 120 -3.09 -14.17 -1.12
N PRO A 121 -3.22 -14.77 -2.32
CA PRO A 121 -2.46 -14.34 -3.48
C PRO A 121 -2.69 -12.86 -3.77
N LEU A 122 -1.64 -12.13 -4.16
CA LEU A 122 -1.68 -10.73 -4.50
C LEU A 122 -1.47 -10.54 -6.02
N TRP A 123 -2.44 -9.97 -6.67
CA TRP A 123 -2.42 -9.60 -8.08
C TRP A 123 -2.29 -8.09 -8.17
N GLU A 124 -1.08 -7.62 -8.40
CA GLU A 124 -0.79 -6.19 -8.42
C GLU A 124 -0.79 -5.65 -9.84
N ILE A 125 -1.52 -4.56 -10.06
CA ILE A 125 -1.55 -3.82 -11.32
C ILE A 125 -1.29 -2.34 -11.02
N ASN A 126 -0.19 -1.82 -11.54
CA ASN A 126 0.04 -0.39 -11.55
C ASN A 126 -0.76 0.23 -12.70
N CYS A 127 -1.73 1.09 -12.38
CA CYS A 127 -2.65 1.70 -13.33
C CYS A 127 -2.00 2.92 -13.97
N GLY A 128 -1.23 2.72 -15.05
CA GLY A 128 -0.62 3.80 -15.82
C GLY A 128 -1.37 4.10 -17.12
N LEU A 129 -0.99 5.20 -17.79
CA LEU A 129 -1.54 5.56 -19.11
C LEU A 129 -1.24 4.51 -20.20
N GLN A 130 -0.18 3.73 -20.02
CA GLN A 130 0.23 2.69 -20.97
C GLN A 130 -0.42 1.33 -20.69
N THR A 131 -1.03 1.14 -19.51
CA THR A 131 -1.69 -0.11 -19.17
C THR A 131 -2.87 -0.36 -20.09
N THR A 132 -2.81 -1.47 -20.84
CA THR A 132 -3.81 -1.81 -21.85
C THR A 132 -4.86 -2.77 -21.33
N THR A 133 -6.02 -2.79 -21.98
CA THR A 133 -7.06 -3.79 -21.72
C THR A 133 -6.54 -5.21 -21.96
N TYR A 134 -5.63 -5.41 -22.91
CA TYR A 134 -5.03 -6.71 -23.21
C TYR A 134 -4.18 -7.24 -22.03
N ASP A 135 -3.41 -6.38 -21.39
CA ASP A 135 -2.59 -6.78 -20.24
C ASP A 135 -3.45 -7.15 -19.03
N MET A 136 -4.57 -6.45 -18.88
CA MET A 136 -5.48 -6.65 -17.75
C MET A 136 -6.44 -7.82 -17.94
N PHE A 137 -7.02 -7.96 -19.12
CA PHE A 137 -8.07 -8.98 -19.37
C PHE A 137 -7.56 -10.19 -20.13
N GLY A 138 -6.59 -10.03 -21.03
CA GLY A 138 -5.99 -11.11 -21.79
C GLY A 138 -6.02 -10.88 -23.29
N ARG A 139 -5.32 -11.74 -24.01
CA ARG A 139 -5.15 -11.65 -25.46
C ARG A 139 -4.82 -13.00 -26.09
N TYR A 140 -5.03 -13.12 -27.37
CA TYR A 140 -4.47 -14.21 -28.16
C TYR A 140 -2.99 -13.92 -28.48
N ILE A 141 -2.12 -14.93 -28.32
CA ILE A 141 -0.67 -14.84 -28.65
C ILE A 141 -0.38 -15.49 -30.02
N GLY A 142 -1.35 -15.98 -30.75
CA GLY A 142 -1.14 -16.61 -32.03
C GLY A 142 -2.46 -16.95 -32.74
N LEU A 143 -2.35 -17.67 -33.84
CA LEU A 143 -3.49 -18.15 -34.62
C LEU A 143 -4.04 -19.42 -33.94
N GLY A 144 -5.24 -19.34 -33.36
CA GLY A 144 -5.94 -20.46 -32.74
C GLY A 144 -6.54 -20.08 -31.40
N LYS A 145 -7.68 -20.68 -31.06
CA LYS A 145 -8.43 -20.41 -29.83
C LYS A 145 -7.67 -20.89 -28.56
N GLU A 146 -6.80 -21.87 -28.72
CA GLU A 146 -5.94 -22.42 -27.64
C GLU A 146 -4.84 -21.45 -27.20
N ASN A 147 -4.55 -20.44 -28.03
CA ASN A 147 -3.47 -19.47 -27.75
C ASN A 147 -3.94 -18.24 -26.94
N TRP A 148 -5.08 -18.34 -26.28
CA TRP A 148 -5.51 -17.29 -25.35
C TRP A 148 -4.69 -17.30 -24.07
N VAL A 149 -4.22 -16.12 -23.63
CA VAL A 149 -3.57 -15.92 -22.34
C VAL A 149 -4.42 -14.97 -21.49
N ASP A 150 -4.84 -15.44 -20.33
CA ASP A 150 -5.58 -14.64 -19.37
C ASP A 150 -4.70 -13.49 -18.85
N GLY A 151 -5.25 -12.28 -18.82
CA GLY A 151 -4.65 -11.15 -18.12
C GLY A 151 -4.82 -11.28 -16.61
N GLN A 152 -4.20 -10.37 -15.88
CA GLN A 152 -4.17 -10.46 -14.40
C GLN A 152 -5.55 -10.40 -13.76
N ILE A 153 -6.48 -9.60 -14.29
CA ILE A 153 -7.85 -9.49 -13.75
C ILE A 153 -8.62 -10.78 -13.96
N VAL A 154 -8.49 -11.41 -15.13
CA VAL A 154 -9.16 -12.69 -15.41
C VAL A 154 -8.56 -13.79 -14.55
N SER A 155 -7.24 -13.84 -14.42
CA SER A 155 -6.54 -14.78 -13.58
C SER A 155 -6.97 -14.64 -12.11
N TRP A 156 -7.05 -13.41 -11.58
CA TRP A 156 -7.59 -13.13 -10.27
C TRP A 156 -9.06 -13.56 -10.12
N ALA A 157 -9.90 -13.24 -11.09
CA ALA A 157 -11.32 -13.60 -11.04
C ALA A 157 -11.53 -15.11 -10.97
N ARG A 158 -10.70 -15.90 -11.66
CA ARG A 158 -10.76 -17.37 -11.65
C ARG A 158 -10.18 -17.99 -10.39
N ASN A 159 -9.07 -17.45 -9.88
CA ASN A 159 -8.27 -18.11 -8.85
C ASN A 159 -8.48 -17.51 -7.44
N GLY A 160 -9.03 -16.33 -7.33
CA GLY A 160 -9.17 -15.64 -6.05
C GLY A 160 -7.91 -14.89 -5.62
N GLY A 161 -7.93 -14.32 -4.42
CA GLY A 161 -6.87 -13.48 -3.88
C GLY A 161 -7.25 -12.00 -3.86
N ILE A 162 -6.29 -11.15 -3.60
CA ILE A 162 -6.45 -9.69 -3.63
C ILE A 162 -6.01 -9.15 -5.00
N LEU A 163 -6.91 -8.49 -5.70
CA LEU A 163 -6.57 -7.62 -6.82
C LEU A 163 -6.22 -6.25 -6.25
N TYR A 164 -4.97 -5.85 -6.40
CA TYR A 164 -4.49 -4.55 -5.99
C TYR A 164 -4.29 -3.65 -7.22
N LEU A 165 -5.06 -2.57 -7.30
CA LEU A 165 -4.95 -1.57 -8.35
C LEU A 165 -4.26 -0.34 -7.76
N ASP A 166 -2.97 -0.20 -8.01
CA ASP A 166 -2.21 0.97 -7.59
C ASP A 166 -2.42 2.12 -8.57
N GLU A 167 -2.46 3.33 -8.05
CA GLU A 167 -2.75 4.55 -8.82
C GLU A 167 -4.04 4.46 -9.65
N ALA A 168 -5.11 3.91 -9.08
CA ALA A 168 -6.36 3.62 -9.77
C ALA A 168 -7.02 4.83 -10.46
N ASN A 169 -6.69 6.04 -10.05
CA ASN A 169 -7.12 7.29 -10.71
C ASN A 169 -6.43 7.55 -12.06
N MET A 170 -5.34 6.82 -12.38
CA MET A 170 -4.70 6.84 -13.70
C MET A 170 -5.30 5.84 -14.68
N MET A 171 -6.16 4.94 -14.20
CA MET A 171 -6.77 3.88 -14.99
C MET A 171 -7.66 4.44 -16.12
N LYS A 172 -7.55 3.85 -17.31
CA LYS A 172 -8.41 4.18 -18.45
C LYS A 172 -9.87 3.86 -18.13
N GLN A 173 -10.77 4.69 -18.64
CA GLN A 173 -12.20 4.58 -18.34
C GLN A 173 -12.86 3.29 -18.89
N ASP A 174 -12.38 2.77 -20.00
CA ASP A 174 -12.83 1.51 -20.58
C ASP A 174 -12.51 0.32 -19.64
N VAL A 175 -11.32 0.30 -19.05
CA VAL A 175 -10.92 -0.70 -18.06
C VAL A 175 -11.82 -0.61 -16.82
N ALA A 176 -12.02 0.59 -16.27
CA ALA A 176 -12.89 0.80 -15.13
C ALA A 176 -14.32 0.34 -15.39
N THR A 177 -14.82 0.57 -16.59
CA THR A 177 -16.16 0.16 -17.00
C THR A 177 -16.29 -1.36 -17.05
N ARG A 178 -15.29 -2.06 -17.57
CA ARG A 178 -15.25 -3.54 -17.65
C ARG A 178 -15.10 -4.21 -16.27
N LEU A 179 -14.47 -3.55 -15.31
CA LEU A 179 -14.37 -4.03 -13.94
C LEU A 179 -15.68 -3.92 -13.16
N ASN A 180 -16.54 -2.99 -13.49
CA ASN A 180 -17.77 -2.72 -12.75
C ASN A 180 -18.63 -3.96 -12.46
N PRO A 181 -18.89 -4.90 -13.41
CA PRO A 181 -19.69 -6.09 -13.14
C PRO A 181 -19.06 -7.05 -12.13
N LEU A 182 -17.73 -7.06 -12.03
CA LEU A 182 -17.01 -7.86 -11.02
C LEU A 182 -17.11 -7.27 -9.62
N LEU A 183 -17.31 -5.95 -9.50
CA LEU A 183 -17.35 -5.24 -8.22
C LEU A 183 -18.76 -5.17 -7.62
N ASP A 184 -19.78 -5.33 -8.43
CA ASP A 184 -21.17 -5.28 -7.97
C ASP A 184 -21.77 -6.69 -7.71
N THR A 185 -23.06 -6.74 -7.49
CA THR A 185 -23.79 -7.97 -7.17
C THR A 185 -23.82 -9.00 -8.30
N ARG A 186 -23.52 -8.61 -9.56
CA ARG A 186 -23.46 -9.53 -10.70
C ARG A 186 -22.33 -10.55 -10.54
N GLY A 187 -21.19 -10.14 -10.01
CA GLY A 187 -20.09 -11.04 -9.66
C GLY A 187 -19.48 -11.80 -10.83
N HIS A 188 -19.61 -11.31 -12.06
CA HIS A 188 -19.01 -11.92 -13.25
C HIS A 188 -18.67 -10.85 -14.29
N MET A 189 -17.81 -11.20 -15.23
CA MET A 189 -17.54 -10.40 -16.42
C MET A 189 -17.70 -11.25 -17.69
N VAL A 190 -17.85 -10.59 -18.83
CA VAL A 190 -17.89 -11.24 -20.14
C VAL A 190 -16.63 -10.85 -20.92
N LEU A 191 -15.88 -11.85 -21.36
CA LEU A 191 -14.75 -11.69 -22.29
C LEU A 191 -15.25 -11.72 -23.72
N THR A 192 -15.57 -10.56 -24.27
CA THR A 192 -16.05 -10.43 -25.65
C THR A 192 -15.01 -10.89 -26.67
N GLU A 193 -13.73 -10.71 -26.35
CA GLU A 193 -12.59 -11.12 -27.16
C GLU A 193 -12.41 -12.65 -27.20
N LYS A 194 -12.99 -13.37 -26.24
CA LYS A 194 -12.90 -14.83 -26.12
C LYS A 194 -14.29 -15.46 -26.20
N ASP A 195 -14.92 -15.38 -27.37
CA ASP A 195 -16.21 -15.97 -27.65
C ASP A 195 -17.33 -15.64 -26.61
N ASN A 196 -17.29 -14.46 -26.01
CA ASN A 196 -18.19 -14.04 -24.94
C ASN A 196 -18.15 -14.98 -23.72
N GLU A 197 -16.98 -15.51 -23.38
CA GLU A 197 -16.82 -16.35 -22.19
C GLU A 197 -17.22 -15.59 -20.94
N ILE A 198 -18.10 -16.19 -20.12
CA ILE A 198 -18.50 -15.63 -18.83
C ILE A 198 -17.51 -16.08 -17.77
N ILE A 199 -16.85 -15.12 -17.12
CA ILE A 199 -15.89 -15.34 -16.04
C ILE A 199 -16.54 -14.97 -14.72
N PRO A 200 -16.93 -15.96 -13.90
CA PRO A 200 -17.45 -15.70 -12.57
C PRO A 200 -16.31 -15.26 -11.63
N ARG A 201 -16.63 -14.34 -10.72
CA ARG A 201 -15.70 -13.92 -9.68
C ARG A 201 -15.58 -14.99 -8.60
N HIS A 202 -14.37 -15.47 -8.35
CA HIS A 202 -14.09 -16.43 -7.29
C HIS A 202 -14.60 -15.92 -5.92
N PRO A 203 -15.17 -16.78 -5.06
CA PRO A 203 -15.72 -16.37 -3.75
C PRO A 203 -14.69 -15.70 -2.83
N LEU A 204 -13.42 -16.08 -2.94
CA LEU A 204 -12.31 -15.56 -2.17
C LEU A 204 -11.55 -14.45 -2.92
N SER A 205 -12.23 -13.73 -3.80
CA SER A 205 -11.67 -12.58 -4.50
C SER A 205 -12.00 -11.30 -3.77
N TYR A 206 -10.97 -10.48 -3.58
CA TYR A 206 -11.04 -9.18 -2.91
C TYR A 206 -10.40 -8.12 -3.79
N VAL A 207 -10.80 -6.86 -3.62
CA VAL A 207 -10.25 -5.74 -4.39
C VAL A 207 -9.78 -4.65 -3.43
N VAL A 208 -8.56 -4.23 -3.60
CA VAL A 208 -8.00 -3.04 -2.94
C VAL A 208 -7.52 -2.10 -4.03
N ILE A 209 -7.92 -0.86 -3.98
CA ILE A 209 -7.34 0.18 -4.83
C ILE A 209 -6.59 1.18 -3.98
N SER A 210 -5.53 1.75 -4.54
CA SER A 210 -4.88 2.92 -3.96
C SER A 210 -4.95 4.10 -4.92
N MET A 211 -4.94 5.29 -4.36
CA MET A 211 -4.86 6.52 -5.13
C MET A 211 -4.31 7.66 -4.28
N ASN A 212 -3.66 8.60 -4.95
CA ASN A 212 -3.32 9.86 -4.33
C ASN A 212 -4.54 10.81 -4.35
N PRO A 213 -4.66 11.73 -3.39
CA PRO A 213 -5.70 12.75 -3.43
C PRO A 213 -5.61 13.52 -4.76
N PHE A 214 -6.77 13.85 -5.31
CA PHE A 214 -6.80 14.71 -6.49
C PHE A 214 -6.31 16.11 -6.08
N SER A 215 -5.20 16.55 -6.65
CA SER A 215 -4.77 17.95 -6.62
C SER A 215 -4.45 18.38 -8.05
N VAL A 216 -4.65 19.67 -8.34
CA VAL A 216 -4.40 20.26 -9.65
C VAL A 216 -2.91 20.15 -10.04
N GLU A 217 -2.04 19.97 -9.06
CA GLU A 217 -0.58 19.89 -9.21
C GLU A 217 -0.06 18.53 -9.70
N PHE A 218 -0.87 17.46 -9.54
CA PHE A 218 -0.51 16.16 -10.09
C PHE A 218 -0.96 16.07 -11.55
N ALA A 219 -0.07 16.51 -12.47
CA ALA A 219 -0.30 16.39 -13.91
C ALA A 219 -0.68 14.97 -14.29
N GLY A 220 -1.89 14.81 -14.86
CA GLY A 220 -2.41 13.51 -15.30
C GLY A 220 -3.38 12.81 -14.35
N THR A 221 -3.52 13.23 -13.09
CA THR A 221 -4.55 12.66 -12.21
C THR A 221 -5.95 13.11 -12.67
N LYS A 222 -6.85 12.14 -12.86
CA LYS A 222 -8.26 12.41 -13.18
C LYS A 222 -9.12 12.00 -11.99
N PRO A 223 -10.29 12.64 -11.80
CA PRO A 223 -11.27 12.12 -10.86
C PRO A 223 -11.62 10.68 -11.23
N LEU A 224 -11.64 9.80 -10.24
CA LEU A 224 -12.06 8.42 -10.47
C LEU A 224 -13.50 8.41 -11.02
N ASN A 225 -13.75 7.55 -12.01
CA ASN A 225 -15.09 7.41 -12.61
C ASN A 225 -16.16 7.27 -11.51
N ALA A 226 -17.22 8.06 -11.57
CA ALA A 226 -18.24 8.12 -10.52
C ALA A 226 -18.96 6.78 -10.31
N ALA A 227 -19.18 6.01 -11.38
CA ALA A 227 -19.81 4.70 -11.30
C ALA A 227 -18.86 3.68 -10.62
N PHE A 228 -17.57 3.72 -10.92
CA PHE A 228 -16.57 2.91 -10.25
C PHE A 228 -16.42 3.29 -8.78
N ARG A 229 -16.35 4.62 -8.49
CA ARG A 229 -16.25 5.15 -7.13
C ARG A 229 -17.40 4.68 -6.22
N ARG A 230 -18.63 4.66 -6.73
CA ARG A 230 -19.83 4.23 -5.97
C ARG A 230 -19.81 2.76 -5.58
N ARG A 231 -19.03 1.91 -6.29
CA ARG A 231 -18.93 0.49 -6.00
C ARG A 231 -17.93 0.18 -4.88
N LEU A 232 -17.05 1.13 -4.58
CA LEU A 232 -16.09 1.01 -3.47
C LEU A 232 -16.76 1.44 -2.18
N SER A 233 -17.17 0.46 -1.39
CA SER A 233 -17.99 0.68 -0.20
C SER A 233 -17.25 1.35 0.96
N VAL A 234 -15.94 1.18 1.06
CA VAL A 234 -15.12 1.67 2.17
C VAL A 234 -13.93 2.46 1.63
N TRP A 235 -13.73 3.65 2.18
CA TRP A 235 -12.63 4.54 1.87
C TRP A 235 -11.81 4.78 3.13
N ILE A 236 -10.50 4.46 3.07
CA ILE A 236 -9.57 4.57 4.20
C ILE A 236 -8.55 5.64 3.85
N ASN A 237 -8.56 6.72 4.63
CA ASN A 237 -7.62 7.81 4.46
C ASN A 237 -6.30 7.47 5.15
N PHE A 238 -5.20 7.62 4.42
CA PHE A 238 -3.83 7.52 4.89
C PHE A 238 -3.23 8.91 5.01
N ASP A 239 -2.38 9.09 5.99
CA ASP A 239 -1.60 10.31 6.16
C ASP A 239 -0.18 9.97 6.61
N TYR A 240 0.71 10.96 6.57
CA TYR A 240 2.04 10.83 7.15
C TYR A 240 1.96 10.69 8.68
N LEU A 241 2.89 9.94 9.25
CA LEU A 241 2.99 9.76 10.70
C LEU A 241 3.26 11.09 11.41
N SER A 242 4.29 11.81 10.97
CA SER A 242 4.63 13.13 11.50
C SER A 242 4.42 14.23 10.48
N VAL A 243 3.76 15.34 10.88
CA VAL A 243 3.48 16.50 10.02
C VAL A 243 3.55 17.78 10.84
N GLY A 244 4.32 18.77 10.39
CA GLY A 244 4.46 20.06 11.04
C GLY A 244 5.02 19.94 12.46
N GLN A 245 4.23 20.31 13.45
CA GLN A 245 4.61 20.20 14.86
C GLN A 245 4.25 18.85 15.50
N LYS A 246 3.38 18.07 14.85
CA LYS A 246 3.03 16.72 15.31
C LYS A 246 4.14 15.75 14.92
N LEU A 247 4.93 15.32 15.89
CA LEU A 247 5.93 14.26 15.76
C LEU A 247 5.41 13.01 16.45
N THR A 248 5.68 11.83 15.86
CA THR A 248 5.27 10.55 16.40
C THR A 248 6.47 9.76 16.86
N GLU A 249 6.35 9.19 18.05
CA GLU A 249 7.41 8.38 18.66
C GLU A 249 7.71 7.13 17.81
N ASP A 250 6.67 6.57 17.23
CA ASP A 250 6.80 5.39 16.37
C ASP A 250 7.65 5.66 15.12
N GLU A 251 7.52 6.85 14.51
CA GLU A 251 8.36 7.21 13.35
C GLU A 251 9.81 7.48 13.75
N ILE A 252 10.03 8.14 14.88
CA ILE A 252 11.38 8.38 15.40
C ILE A 252 12.08 7.06 15.65
N SER A 253 11.43 6.12 16.35
CA SER A 253 11.97 4.79 16.62
C SER A 253 12.20 3.98 15.35
N LEU A 254 11.35 4.15 14.34
CA LEU A 254 11.52 3.49 13.04
C LEU A 254 12.76 4.01 12.32
N ILE A 255 12.96 5.33 12.27
CA ILE A 255 14.15 5.94 11.64
C ILE A 255 15.42 5.58 12.41
N GLU A 256 15.39 5.63 13.75
CA GLU A 256 16.51 5.20 14.60
C GLU A 256 16.94 3.76 14.27
N ASN A 257 15.99 2.82 14.29
CA ASN A 257 16.28 1.39 14.13
C ASN A 257 16.65 1.02 12.70
N ARG A 258 15.89 1.48 11.70
CA ARG A 258 16.13 1.14 10.28
C ARG A 258 17.29 1.93 9.69
N GLY A 259 17.41 3.21 10.05
CA GLY A 259 18.49 4.08 9.61
C GLY A 259 19.81 3.82 10.35
N ARG A 260 19.78 3.08 11.48
CA ARG A 260 20.96 2.79 12.32
C ARG A 260 21.66 4.05 12.83
N VAL A 261 20.92 5.07 13.12
CA VAL A 261 21.39 6.35 13.67
C VAL A 261 21.05 6.48 15.14
N THR A 262 21.65 7.46 15.83
CA THR A 262 21.25 7.79 17.18
C THR A 262 19.86 8.44 17.21
N ARG A 263 19.20 8.35 18.36
CA ARG A 263 17.88 8.95 18.56
C ARG A 263 17.83 10.44 18.24
N ASP A 264 18.88 11.19 18.58
CA ASP A 264 18.95 12.64 18.33
C ASP A 264 18.96 12.93 16.82
N ILE A 265 19.72 12.16 16.05
CA ILE A 265 19.76 12.25 14.59
C ILE A 265 18.39 11.84 14.01
N ALA A 266 17.80 10.75 14.50
CA ALA A 266 16.47 10.31 14.05
C ALA A 266 15.41 11.38 14.32
N LEU A 267 15.42 11.99 15.51
CA LEU A 267 14.51 13.09 15.86
C LEU A 267 14.69 14.30 14.94
N GLN A 268 15.93 14.68 14.63
CA GLN A 268 16.23 15.79 13.72
C GLN A 268 15.70 15.50 12.30
N ILE A 269 15.93 14.29 11.78
CA ILE A 269 15.46 13.85 10.46
C ILE A 269 13.92 13.86 10.41
N VAL A 270 13.25 13.26 11.39
CA VAL A 270 11.78 13.23 11.46
C VAL A 270 11.18 14.62 11.58
N LYS A 271 11.77 15.50 12.41
CA LYS A 271 11.36 16.89 12.56
C LYS A 271 11.45 17.66 11.24
N THR A 272 12.56 17.49 10.51
CA THR A 272 12.74 18.10 9.20
C THR A 272 11.74 17.54 8.19
N GLY A 273 11.56 16.22 8.14
CA GLY A 273 10.56 15.56 7.31
C GLY A 273 9.14 16.05 7.59
N ALA A 274 8.78 16.24 8.85
CA ALA A 274 7.46 16.75 9.25
C ALA A 274 7.23 18.20 8.76
N VAL A 275 8.25 19.06 8.81
CA VAL A 275 8.19 20.42 8.26
C VAL A 275 7.99 20.38 6.74
N LEU A 276 8.76 19.57 6.02
CA LEU A 276 8.63 19.44 4.57
C LEU A 276 7.24 18.92 4.18
N ARG A 277 6.71 17.91 4.86
CA ARG A 277 5.34 17.39 4.64
C ARG A 277 4.25 18.43 4.92
N SER A 278 4.47 19.31 5.89
CA SER A 278 3.57 20.44 6.14
C SER A 278 3.56 21.42 4.97
N ASN A 279 4.74 21.76 4.41
CA ASN A 279 4.86 22.64 3.24
C ASN A 279 4.26 21.98 1.98
N TYR A 280 4.46 20.68 1.80
CA TYR A 280 3.78 19.91 0.75
C TYR A 280 2.25 20.01 0.86
N LYS A 281 1.68 19.81 2.06
CA LYS A 281 0.23 19.92 2.28
C LYS A 281 -0.33 21.33 2.01
N LYS A 282 0.51 22.34 2.10
CA LYS A 282 0.16 23.73 1.75
C LYS A 282 0.35 24.07 0.27
N GLY A 283 0.92 23.14 -0.52
CA GLY A 283 1.25 23.38 -1.93
C GLY A 283 2.51 24.23 -2.14
N GLU A 284 3.35 24.41 -1.12
CA GLU A 284 4.57 25.21 -1.18
C GLU A 284 5.73 24.42 -1.82
N ILE A 285 5.70 23.09 -1.75
CA ILE A 285 6.62 22.19 -2.43
C ILE A 285 5.84 21.03 -3.07
N PRO A 286 6.31 20.46 -4.20
CA PRO A 286 5.55 19.46 -4.96
C PRO A 286 5.57 18.06 -4.33
N TYR A 287 6.48 17.78 -3.39
CA TYR A 287 6.67 16.47 -2.80
C TYR A 287 6.94 16.54 -1.30
N GLY A 288 6.28 15.65 -0.55
CA GLY A 288 6.54 15.45 0.88
C GLY A 288 7.30 14.15 1.09
N PRO A 289 8.46 14.17 1.79
CA PRO A 289 9.30 12.98 1.93
C PRO A 289 8.55 11.83 2.58
N SER A 290 8.70 10.63 2.01
CA SER A 290 8.16 9.39 2.56
C SER A 290 8.97 8.94 3.79
N VAL A 291 8.45 7.93 4.51
CA VAL A 291 9.23 7.26 5.55
C VAL A 291 10.49 6.61 4.95
N GLY A 292 10.38 6.04 3.73
CA GLY A 292 11.51 5.45 3.03
C GLY A 292 12.63 6.46 2.74
N ASP A 293 12.27 7.67 2.30
CA ASP A 293 13.25 8.73 2.03
C ASP A 293 13.98 9.15 3.32
N LEU A 294 13.26 9.24 4.44
CA LEU A 294 13.86 9.53 5.74
C LEU A 294 14.78 8.38 6.22
N VAL A 295 14.44 7.12 5.96
CA VAL A 295 15.30 5.97 6.24
C VAL A 295 16.56 6.01 5.38
N ASN A 296 16.43 6.33 4.08
CA ASN A 296 17.57 6.48 3.17
C ASN A 296 18.50 7.59 3.64
N TRP A 297 17.94 8.73 4.02
CA TRP A 297 18.71 9.83 4.60
C TRP A 297 19.48 9.40 5.85
N ALA A 298 18.80 8.77 6.81
CA ALA A 298 19.43 8.27 8.02
C ALA A 298 20.53 7.24 7.72
N THR A 299 20.32 6.36 6.74
CA THR A 299 21.31 5.34 6.35
C THR A 299 22.61 5.95 5.84
N LEU A 300 22.54 7.00 5.01
CA LEU A 300 23.76 7.71 4.54
C LEU A 300 24.48 8.42 5.68
N VAL A 301 23.72 8.99 6.63
CA VAL A 301 24.31 9.59 7.84
C VAL A 301 25.00 8.52 8.71
N ALA A 302 24.41 7.34 8.85
CA ALA A 302 25.00 6.23 9.59
C ALA A 302 26.28 5.71 8.93
N ASP A 303 26.40 5.80 7.61
CA ASP A 303 27.60 5.47 6.84
C ASP A 303 28.72 6.52 6.95
N GLY A 304 28.45 7.65 7.64
CA GLY A 304 29.43 8.71 7.91
C GLY A 304 29.31 9.95 7.04
N MET A 305 28.26 10.06 6.22
CA MET A 305 28.00 11.25 5.44
C MET A 305 27.49 12.40 6.34
N ASP A 306 27.89 13.63 6.05
CA ASP A 306 27.33 14.81 6.71
C ASP A 306 25.81 14.85 6.53
N ILE A 307 25.09 15.23 7.58
CA ILE A 307 23.62 15.18 7.60
C ILE A 307 22.98 16.06 6.52
N TYR A 308 23.59 17.19 6.17
CA TYR A 308 23.09 18.08 5.11
C TYR A 308 23.47 17.56 3.73
N ALA A 309 24.66 16.98 3.58
CA ALA A 309 25.07 16.34 2.33
C ALA A 309 24.17 15.12 2.02
N ALA A 310 23.87 14.30 3.00
CA ALA A 310 22.95 13.19 2.87
C ALA A 310 21.53 13.66 2.51
N ALA A 311 21.04 14.76 3.10
CA ALA A 311 19.77 15.37 2.76
C ALA A 311 19.74 15.90 1.33
N GLU A 312 20.85 16.43 0.82
CA GLU A 312 20.94 16.90 -0.56
C GLU A 312 20.64 15.77 -1.54
N GLU A 313 21.22 14.59 -1.33
CA GLU A 313 21.06 13.44 -2.22
C GLU A 313 19.71 12.74 -2.09
N THR A 314 19.17 12.65 -0.87
CA THR A 314 17.97 11.84 -0.60
C THR A 314 16.67 12.62 -0.55
N ILE A 315 16.72 13.92 -0.28
CA ILE A 315 15.54 14.77 -0.08
C ILE A 315 15.48 15.91 -1.10
N VAL A 316 16.54 16.71 -1.20
CA VAL A 316 16.51 17.93 -2.04
C VAL A 316 16.41 17.58 -3.51
N THR A 317 17.33 16.74 -3.99
CA THR A 317 17.39 16.33 -5.40
C THR A 317 16.17 15.51 -5.82
N THR A 318 15.60 14.73 -4.92
CA THR A 318 14.41 13.88 -5.21
C THR A 318 13.11 14.69 -5.24
N THR A 319 13.09 15.90 -4.66
CA THR A 319 11.86 16.70 -4.58
C THR A 319 11.47 17.32 -5.93
N SER A 320 12.42 17.79 -6.72
CA SER A 320 12.15 18.44 -8.00
C SER A 320 13.44 18.62 -8.81
N ASP A 321 13.32 18.67 -10.14
CA ASP A 321 14.40 19.08 -11.05
C ASP A 321 14.54 20.62 -11.13
N ASP A 322 13.56 21.37 -10.60
CA ASP A 322 13.59 22.84 -10.56
C ASP A 322 14.52 23.32 -9.43
N THR A 323 15.57 24.03 -9.81
CA THR A 323 16.57 24.57 -8.86
C THR A 323 15.99 25.53 -7.84
N SER A 324 14.94 26.28 -8.18
CA SER A 324 14.28 27.21 -7.25
C SER A 324 13.54 26.46 -6.14
N ILE A 325 12.92 25.34 -6.48
CA ILE A 325 12.26 24.44 -5.53
C ILE A 325 13.31 23.74 -4.66
N GLN A 326 14.40 23.24 -5.28
CA GLN A 326 15.51 22.65 -4.53
C GLN A 326 16.09 23.62 -3.52
N ASP A 327 16.28 24.90 -3.90
CA ASP A 327 16.78 25.94 -2.98
C ASP A 327 15.79 26.25 -1.84
N ALA A 328 14.49 26.18 -2.09
CA ALA A 328 13.48 26.32 -1.04
C ALA A 328 13.54 25.13 -0.05
N VAL A 329 13.62 23.90 -0.55
CA VAL A 329 13.75 22.70 0.27
C VAL A 329 15.07 22.73 1.06
N ARG A 330 16.17 23.11 0.44
CA ARG A 330 17.50 23.23 1.08
C ARG A 330 17.47 24.23 2.25
N ARG A 331 16.78 25.37 2.10
CA ARG A 331 16.56 26.32 3.19
C ARG A 331 15.73 25.74 4.33
N LEU A 332 14.67 25.00 4.02
CA LEU A 332 13.84 24.33 5.03
C LEU A 332 14.62 23.26 5.81
N VAL A 333 15.44 22.45 5.11
CA VAL A 333 16.31 21.44 5.75
C VAL A 333 17.29 22.11 6.71
N LYS A 334 17.97 23.17 6.29
CA LYS A 334 18.91 23.90 7.16
C LYS A 334 18.21 24.57 8.34
N ALA A 335 17.06 25.20 8.14
CA ALA A 335 16.32 25.89 9.20
C ALA A 335 15.76 24.93 10.26
N SER A 336 15.31 23.74 9.86
CA SER A 336 14.78 22.73 10.79
C SER A 336 15.87 21.95 11.54
N GLY A 337 17.08 21.87 10.97
CA GLY A 337 18.25 21.23 11.58
C GLY A 337 19.08 22.14 12.50
N ALA A 338 18.80 23.44 12.51
CA ALA A 338 19.61 24.45 13.21
C ALA A 338 19.40 24.55 14.73
N ASN A 339 18.96 23.51 15.43
CA ASN A 339 19.09 23.44 16.87
C ASN A 339 20.46 22.81 17.22
N LYS A 340 21.45 23.72 17.42
CA LYS A 340 22.76 23.57 18.07
C LYS A 340 23.22 22.15 18.34
N SER A 341 24.30 21.76 17.65
CA SER A 341 25.27 20.82 18.24
C SER A 341 25.73 21.38 19.59
N PRO A 342 25.73 20.64 20.69
CA PRO A 342 26.48 21.03 21.87
C PRO A 342 27.99 20.84 21.56
N ASP A 343 28.72 21.94 21.74
CA ASP A 343 30.15 21.99 21.91
C ASP A 343 31.08 21.63 20.74
N THR A 344 31.31 22.66 19.93
CA THR A 344 32.68 22.96 19.49
C THR A 344 33.26 23.95 20.52
N PRO A 345 34.34 23.65 21.24
CA PRO A 345 34.94 24.64 22.15
C PRO A 345 35.53 25.75 21.27
N ASP A 346 35.13 27.00 21.62
CA ASP A 346 35.78 28.23 21.13
C ASP A 346 37.29 28.10 21.27
N THR A 347 38.01 28.05 20.16
CA THR A 347 39.44 28.34 20.16
C THR A 347 39.61 29.83 20.42
N PRO A 348 40.32 30.24 21.50
CA PRO A 348 40.54 31.65 21.76
C PRO A 348 41.45 32.25 20.64
N ASP A 349 41.05 33.39 20.16
CA ASP A 349 41.84 34.24 19.28
C ASP A 349 43.26 34.41 19.76
N ALA A 350 44.22 34.00 18.95
CA ALA A 350 45.61 34.33 19.14
C ALA A 350 45.77 35.85 18.86
N GLU A 351 45.87 36.59 19.95
CA GLU A 351 46.24 38.01 19.91
C GLU A 351 47.55 38.19 19.17
N LYS A 352 47.48 39.07 18.21
CA LYS A 352 48.63 39.70 17.56
C LYS A 352 49.40 40.50 18.62
N SER A 353 50.61 40.11 18.97
CA SER A 353 51.59 40.98 19.56
C SER A 353 52.64 41.33 18.53
N ASN A 354 52.57 42.54 18.03
CA ASN A 354 53.71 43.25 17.41
C ASN A 354 54.75 43.57 18.48
N GLN A 355 55.96 43.20 18.21
CA GLN A 355 57.13 44.08 18.23
C GLN A 355 58.22 43.50 17.40
#